data_3359bb3eeacc915ee0f3cbb6af6753fd
#
_entry.id   3359bb3eeacc915ee0f3cbb6af6753fd
#
_cell.length_a   1.000
_cell.length_b   1.000
_cell.length_c   1.000
_cell.angle_alpha   90.00
_cell.angle_beta   90.00
_cell.angle_gamma   90.00
#
_symmetry.space_group_name_H-M   'P 1'
#
loop_
_entity.id
_entity.type
_entity.pdbx_description
1 polymer ?
#
loop_
_entity_poly.entity_id
_entity_poly.type
_entity_poly.pdbx_seq_one_letter_code
_entity_poly.pdbx_strand_id
1 'polypeptide(L)'
;MSLMSNFFEKSDVSRKEAESIISDTLQKCDDGELYLENSKSESILLDDNKIKNSSYNSDLGFGFRAISDEVVAYSHSNEISKNSLKQSSENLKSTLKSVKGTYNHEIPKSNKKYYDNINPIEQKSLNEKIKILNDVNDYLRSKGDKVKQVTANFLGEQKSVEIIRSGGETLSDVRPLVRFNVSVMVEKDGRKETGVYGVGGRQSYDSYLKLSLIHI
;
A
#
# COMPACT_ATOMS: atom_id res chain seq x y z
N MET A 1 -20.35 -2.07 -2.24
CA MET A 1 -19.56 -2.65 -1.10
C MET A 1 -18.49 -1.66 -0.72
N SER A 2 -18.34 -1.33 0.55
CA SER A 2 -17.27 -0.45 1.02
C SER A 2 -15.92 -1.14 0.80
N LEU A 3 -14.99 -0.54 0.04
CA LEU A 3 -13.62 -1.04 -0.13
C LEU A 3 -12.76 -0.83 1.14
N MET A 4 -13.33 -0.22 2.18
CA MET A 4 -12.69 -0.17 3.49
C MET A 4 -12.59 -1.59 4.05
N SER A 5 -11.36 -2.04 4.28
CA SER A 5 -11.11 -3.30 4.95
C SER A 5 -11.74 -3.26 6.34
N ASN A 6 -12.63 -4.20 6.64
CA ASN A 6 -13.00 -4.42 8.03
C ASN A 6 -11.87 -5.23 8.67
N PHE A 7 -10.91 -4.55 9.29
CA PHE A 7 -9.72 -5.15 9.88
C PHE A 7 -10.02 -6.22 10.93
N PHE A 8 -11.22 -6.18 11.52
CA PHE A 8 -11.63 -7.09 12.56
C PHE A 8 -12.55 -8.22 12.08
N GLU A 9 -12.93 -8.26 10.79
CA GLU A 9 -13.92 -9.23 10.27
C GLU A 9 -13.44 -10.68 10.38
N LYS A 10 -12.14 -10.91 10.20
CA LYS A 10 -11.53 -12.25 10.27
C LYS A 10 -10.70 -12.46 11.53
N SER A 11 -10.82 -11.55 12.50
CA SER A 11 -10.07 -11.57 13.74
C SER A 11 -10.91 -12.18 14.88
N ASP A 12 -10.23 -12.71 15.87
CA ASP A 12 -10.83 -13.16 17.15
C ASP A 12 -11.09 -12.01 18.13
N VAL A 13 -10.75 -10.78 17.73
CA VAL A 13 -10.99 -9.55 18.49
C VAL A 13 -12.00 -8.67 17.76
N SER A 14 -13.02 -8.21 18.47
CA SER A 14 -13.95 -7.22 17.96
C SER A 14 -13.37 -5.81 18.02
N ARG A 15 -13.91 -4.91 17.17
CA ARG A 15 -13.55 -3.47 17.21
C ARG A 15 -13.67 -2.88 18.63
N LYS A 16 -14.76 -3.17 19.33
CA LYS A 16 -14.99 -2.65 20.70
C LYS A 16 -13.93 -3.14 21.69
N GLU A 17 -13.52 -4.40 21.58
CA GLU A 17 -12.45 -4.95 22.43
C GLU A 17 -11.10 -4.31 22.10
N ALA A 18 -10.79 -4.10 20.81
CA ALA A 18 -9.59 -3.38 20.41
C ALA A 18 -9.58 -1.95 20.94
N GLU A 19 -10.66 -1.20 20.77
CA GLU A 19 -10.83 0.16 21.32
C GLU A 19 -10.66 0.20 22.83
N SER A 20 -11.18 -0.81 23.56
CA SER A 20 -10.99 -0.92 25.01
C SER A 20 -9.51 -1.14 25.38
N ILE A 21 -8.80 -2.03 24.65
CA ILE A 21 -7.36 -2.26 24.86
C ILE A 21 -6.56 -0.98 24.60
N ILE A 22 -6.88 -0.26 23.52
CA ILE A 22 -6.22 1.00 23.17
C ILE A 22 -6.44 2.05 24.26
N SER A 23 -7.69 2.26 24.66
CA SER A 23 -8.06 3.23 25.70
C SER A 23 -7.34 2.94 27.03
N ASP A 24 -7.32 1.68 27.47
CA ASP A 24 -6.63 1.25 28.67
C ASP A 24 -5.10 1.40 28.57
N THR A 25 -4.54 1.19 27.40
CA THR A 25 -3.09 1.33 27.16
C THR A 25 -2.66 2.80 27.18
N LEU A 26 -3.46 3.67 26.55
CA LEU A 26 -3.12 5.08 26.34
C LEU A 26 -3.63 6.01 27.45
N GLN A 27 -4.32 5.50 28.46
CA GLN A 27 -4.95 6.31 29.52
C GLN A 27 -4.00 7.29 30.23
N LYS A 28 -2.70 6.94 30.31
CA LYS A 28 -1.67 7.74 30.99
C LYS A 28 -0.61 8.29 30.02
N CYS A 29 -0.91 8.25 28.74
CA CYS A 29 -0.02 8.73 27.69
C CYS A 29 -0.48 10.09 27.19
N ASP A 30 0.44 10.89 26.69
CA ASP A 30 0.16 12.20 26.09
C ASP A 30 -0.49 12.04 24.72
N ASP A 31 -0.03 11.06 23.92
CA ASP A 31 -0.58 10.69 22.61
C ASP A 31 -0.37 9.22 22.34
N GLY A 32 -1.10 8.69 21.38
CA GLY A 32 -0.92 7.33 20.93
C GLY A 32 -1.99 6.91 19.95
N GLU A 33 -1.69 5.83 19.23
CA GLU A 33 -2.57 5.32 18.19
C GLU A 33 -2.33 3.84 17.91
N LEU A 34 -3.38 3.15 17.51
CA LEU A 34 -3.30 1.89 16.81
C LEU A 34 -3.44 2.17 15.31
N TYR A 35 -2.39 1.92 14.56
CA TYR A 35 -2.35 1.96 13.11
C TYR A 35 -2.60 0.57 12.55
N LEU A 36 -3.64 0.41 11.74
CA LEU A 36 -4.00 -0.82 11.06
C LEU A 36 -3.74 -0.66 9.55
N GLU A 37 -3.11 -1.64 8.93
CA GLU A 37 -2.82 -1.62 7.50
C GLU A 37 -3.17 -2.97 6.86
N ASN A 38 -3.83 -2.90 5.70
CA ASN A 38 -3.97 -4.00 4.76
C ASN A 38 -3.44 -3.53 3.41
N SER A 39 -2.32 -4.11 2.98
CA SER A 39 -1.64 -3.80 1.74
C SER A 39 -1.76 -4.97 0.77
N LYS A 40 -2.17 -4.69 -0.46
CA LYS A 40 -2.15 -5.63 -1.57
C LYS A 40 -1.25 -5.06 -2.65
N SER A 41 -0.37 -5.87 -3.20
CA SER A 41 0.51 -5.46 -4.29
C SER A 41 0.57 -6.50 -5.39
N GLU A 42 0.75 -6.01 -6.61
CA GLU A 42 0.85 -6.82 -7.82
C GLU A 42 2.02 -6.34 -8.67
N SER A 43 2.75 -7.27 -9.26
CA SER A 43 3.77 -6.99 -10.25
C SER A 43 3.68 -7.99 -11.40
N ILE A 44 3.65 -7.50 -12.64
CA ILE A 44 3.65 -8.33 -13.85
C ILE A 44 4.74 -7.79 -14.76
N LEU A 45 5.72 -8.63 -15.09
CA LEU A 45 6.87 -8.28 -15.93
C LEU A 45 6.83 -9.09 -17.22
N LEU A 46 6.75 -8.40 -18.35
CA LEU A 46 7.04 -8.92 -19.67
C LEU A 46 8.46 -8.51 -20.06
N ASP A 47 9.26 -9.46 -20.50
CA ASP A 47 10.58 -9.24 -21.07
C ASP A 47 10.77 -10.13 -22.30
N ASP A 48 11.08 -9.49 -23.40
CA ASP A 48 11.36 -10.13 -24.68
C ASP A 48 10.33 -11.19 -25.09
N ASN A 49 9.07 -10.76 -25.27
CA ASN A 49 7.89 -11.56 -25.65
C ASN A 49 7.43 -12.60 -24.63
N LYS A 50 7.96 -12.60 -23.41
CA LYS A 50 7.59 -13.59 -22.39
C LYS A 50 7.27 -12.93 -21.06
N ILE A 51 6.23 -13.41 -20.40
CA ILE A 51 6.00 -13.07 -19.01
C ILE A 51 7.07 -13.76 -18.16
N LYS A 52 7.94 -12.97 -17.54
CA LYS A 52 9.04 -13.45 -16.69
C LYS A 52 8.64 -13.57 -15.24
N ASN A 53 7.76 -12.69 -14.80
CA ASN A 53 7.28 -12.68 -13.43
C ASN A 53 5.83 -12.21 -13.39
N SER A 54 5.06 -12.85 -12.51
CA SER A 54 3.75 -12.37 -12.08
C SER A 54 3.62 -12.70 -10.61
N SER A 55 3.55 -11.69 -9.77
CA SER A 55 3.46 -11.83 -8.31
C SER A 55 2.29 -11.04 -7.76
N TYR A 56 1.68 -11.58 -6.71
CA TYR A 56 0.66 -10.93 -5.91
C TYR A 56 0.98 -11.17 -4.45
N ASN A 57 1.01 -10.10 -3.65
CA ASN A 57 1.23 -10.17 -2.21
C ASN A 57 0.08 -9.48 -1.49
N SER A 58 -0.23 -9.98 -0.30
CA SER A 58 -1.23 -9.38 0.59
C SER A 58 -0.72 -9.46 2.02
N ASP A 59 -0.53 -8.29 2.63
CA ASP A 59 -0.03 -8.13 3.98
C ASP A 59 -1.08 -7.43 4.84
N LEU A 60 -1.27 -7.93 6.05
CA LEU A 60 -2.17 -7.40 7.05
C LEU A 60 -1.41 -7.27 8.37
N GLY A 61 -1.59 -6.17 9.07
CA GLY A 61 -0.96 -6.01 10.37
C GLY A 61 -1.34 -4.71 11.06
N PHE A 62 -0.71 -4.50 12.20
CA PHE A 62 -0.87 -3.27 12.96
C PHE A 62 0.47 -2.79 13.57
N GLY A 63 0.51 -1.49 13.83
CA GLY A 63 1.50 -0.84 14.68
C GLY A 63 0.80 -0.13 15.83
N PHE A 64 1.27 -0.32 17.06
CA PHE A 64 0.75 0.33 18.24
C PHE A 64 1.81 1.26 18.82
N ARG A 65 1.52 2.54 18.86
CA ARG A 65 2.41 3.59 19.36
C ARG A 65 1.81 4.29 20.57
N ALA A 66 2.64 4.60 21.54
CA ALA A 66 2.28 5.40 22.69
C ALA A 66 3.43 6.38 23.02
N ILE A 67 3.07 7.60 23.41
CA ILE A 67 4.01 8.67 23.75
C ILE A 67 3.69 9.16 25.15
N SER A 68 4.72 9.26 25.97
CA SER A 68 4.64 9.90 27.28
C SER A 68 5.90 10.71 27.49
N ASP A 69 5.74 12.04 27.65
CA ASP A 69 6.84 12.99 27.72
C ASP A 69 7.76 12.86 26.49
N GLU A 70 9.05 12.65 26.65
CA GLU A 70 10.01 12.47 25.57
C GLU A 70 10.18 10.98 25.16
N VAL A 71 9.43 10.06 25.75
CA VAL A 71 9.56 8.61 25.49
C VAL A 71 8.49 8.14 24.52
N VAL A 72 8.94 7.49 23.45
CA VAL A 72 8.08 6.83 22.47
C VAL A 72 8.21 5.33 22.60
N ALA A 73 7.10 4.65 22.86
CA ALA A 73 7.00 3.20 22.83
C ALA A 73 6.28 2.74 21.54
N TYR A 74 6.78 1.68 20.92
CA TYR A 74 6.21 1.12 19.70
C TYR A 74 6.26 -0.41 19.71
N SER A 75 5.17 -1.02 19.27
CA SER A 75 5.06 -2.46 19.06
C SER A 75 4.27 -2.73 17.79
N HIS A 76 4.53 -3.82 17.09
CA HIS A 76 3.81 -4.19 15.87
C HIS A 76 3.59 -5.71 15.78
N SER A 77 2.64 -6.10 14.94
CA SER A 77 2.37 -7.49 14.58
C SER A 77 1.77 -7.58 13.18
N ASN A 78 2.07 -8.68 12.48
CA ASN A 78 1.43 -9.03 11.21
C ASN A 78 0.11 -9.82 11.43
N GLU A 79 -0.31 -9.98 12.67
CA GLU A 79 -1.55 -10.64 13.06
C GLU A 79 -2.40 -9.70 13.89
N ILE A 80 -3.64 -9.48 13.46
CA ILE A 80 -4.64 -8.72 14.22
C ILE A 80 -5.44 -9.74 15.02
N SER A 81 -4.98 -10.05 16.24
CA SER A 81 -5.63 -10.94 17.19
C SER A 81 -5.71 -10.32 18.57
N LYS A 82 -6.60 -10.85 19.42
CA LYS A 82 -6.72 -10.39 20.80
C LYS A 82 -5.42 -10.58 21.58
N ASN A 83 -4.72 -11.67 21.31
CA ASN A 83 -3.45 -11.97 21.96
C ASN A 83 -2.34 -10.99 21.53
N SER A 84 -2.19 -10.74 20.22
CA SER A 84 -1.17 -9.84 19.70
C SER A 84 -1.38 -8.39 20.15
N LEU A 85 -2.65 -7.92 20.20
CA LEU A 85 -2.98 -6.60 20.72
C LEU A 85 -2.67 -6.46 22.22
N LYS A 86 -3.02 -7.48 23.04
CA LYS A 86 -2.70 -7.46 24.47
C LYS A 86 -1.20 -7.48 24.71
N GLN A 87 -0.44 -8.32 24.01
CA GLN A 87 1.00 -8.38 24.14
C GLN A 87 1.66 -7.06 23.74
N SER A 88 1.20 -6.44 22.66
CA SER A 88 1.66 -5.11 22.25
C SER A 88 1.34 -4.06 23.31
N SER A 89 0.15 -4.08 23.90
CA SER A 89 -0.23 -3.21 25.03
C SER A 89 0.71 -3.36 26.23
N GLU A 90 1.01 -4.61 26.60
CA GLU A 90 1.93 -4.91 27.72
C GLU A 90 3.35 -4.40 27.44
N ASN A 91 3.83 -4.58 26.21
CA ASN A 91 5.14 -4.08 25.77
C ASN A 91 5.21 -2.55 25.89
N LEU A 92 4.19 -1.83 25.42
CA LEU A 92 4.11 -0.37 25.51
C LEU A 92 4.10 0.07 26.99
N LYS A 93 3.20 -0.51 27.79
CA LYS A 93 3.10 -0.20 29.22
C LYS A 93 4.41 -0.47 29.98
N SER A 94 5.11 -1.53 29.63
CA SER A 94 6.40 -1.87 30.22
C SER A 94 7.46 -0.81 29.89
N THR A 95 7.51 -0.34 28.65
CA THR A 95 8.45 0.69 28.18
C THR A 95 8.18 2.03 28.86
N LEU A 96 6.90 2.38 29.06
CA LEU A 96 6.46 3.67 29.63
C LEU A 96 6.29 3.63 31.16
N LYS A 97 6.64 2.55 31.84
CA LYS A 97 6.35 2.35 33.27
C LYS A 97 6.87 3.44 34.20
N SER A 98 7.99 4.06 33.83
CA SER A 98 8.64 5.10 34.65
C SER A 98 8.27 6.53 34.25
N VAL A 99 7.48 6.69 33.19
CA VAL A 99 7.15 7.99 32.60
C VAL A 99 5.65 8.24 32.75
N LYS A 100 5.28 9.45 33.07
CA LYS A 100 3.86 9.88 33.11
C LYS A 100 3.69 11.00 32.11
N GLY A 101 2.77 10.84 31.19
CA GLY A 101 2.35 11.91 30.30
C GLY A 101 1.76 13.08 31.09
N THR A 102 2.13 14.28 30.72
CA THR A 102 1.68 15.53 31.30
C THR A 102 1.03 16.46 30.29
N TYR A 103 1.09 16.11 29.01
CA TYR A 103 0.64 16.93 27.90
C TYR A 103 -0.70 16.45 27.36
N ASN A 104 -1.68 17.36 27.33
CA ASN A 104 -2.98 17.11 26.74
C ASN A 104 -3.09 17.92 25.44
N HIS A 105 -2.95 17.29 24.30
CA HIS A 105 -3.01 17.93 22.99
C HIS A 105 -4.37 17.72 22.33
N GLU A 106 -5.05 18.81 21.98
CA GLU A 106 -6.23 18.74 21.12
C GLU A 106 -5.79 18.37 19.69
N ILE A 107 -6.22 17.21 19.24
CA ILE A 107 -5.90 16.70 17.91
C ILE A 107 -6.86 17.32 16.90
N PRO A 108 -6.36 17.94 15.81
CA PRO A 108 -7.22 18.47 14.78
C PRO A 108 -8.09 17.35 14.16
N LYS A 109 -9.38 17.51 14.21
CA LYS A 109 -10.36 16.60 13.57
C LYS A 109 -10.38 16.86 12.07
N SER A 110 -9.57 16.12 11.31
CA SER A 110 -9.65 16.15 9.86
C SER A 110 -9.39 14.76 9.26
N ASN A 111 -10.40 14.20 8.64
CA ASN A 111 -10.28 13.00 7.83
C ASN A 111 -10.50 13.38 6.36
N LYS A 112 -9.53 14.08 5.77
CA LYS A 112 -9.60 14.52 4.38
C LYS A 112 -9.19 13.37 3.46
N LYS A 113 -10.11 12.94 2.60
CA LYS A 113 -9.83 11.95 1.56
C LYS A 113 -9.19 12.66 0.35
N TYR A 114 -8.01 12.18 -0.04
CA TYR A 114 -7.24 12.73 -1.15
C TYR A 114 -7.35 11.89 -2.42
N TYR A 115 -7.80 10.63 -2.30
CA TYR A 115 -7.82 9.66 -3.39
C TYR A 115 -9.17 8.98 -3.48
N ASP A 116 -9.50 8.53 -4.69
CA ASP A 116 -10.69 7.72 -4.90
C ASP A 116 -10.55 6.36 -4.22
N ASN A 117 -11.66 5.88 -3.66
CA ASN A 117 -11.73 4.57 -3.03
C ASN A 117 -11.82 3.48 -4.10
N ILE A 118 -10.71 3.18 -4.75
CA ILE A 118 -10.61 2.18 -5.81
C ILE A 118 -9.57 1.11 -5.46
N ASN A 119 -9.78 -0.10 -5.97
CA ASN A 119 -8.76 -1.14 -5.99
C ASN A 119 -8.26 -1.32 -7.42
N PRO A 120 -7.14 -0.71 -7.80
CA PRO A 120 -6.65 -0.76 -9.17
C PRO A 120 -6.26 -2.17 -9.60
N ILE A 121 -5.85 -3.03 -8.65
CA ILE A 121 -5.43 -4.41 -8.92
C ILE A 121 -6.61 -5.24 -9.44
N GLU A 122 -7.81 -5.05 -8.86
CA GLU A 122 -9.00 -5.84 -9.18
C GLU A 122 -9.79 -5.29 -10.38
N GLN A 123 -9.46 -4.10 -10.90
CA GLN A 123 -10.17 -3.49 -12.03
C GLN A 123 -9.97 -4.23 -13.36
N LYS A 124 -8.86 -4.93 -13.51
CA LYS A 124 -8.55 -5.77 -14.68
C LYS A 124 -8.10 -7.15 -14.24
N SER A 125 -8.54 -8.15 -14.96
CA SER A 125 -8.04 -9.51 -14.79
C SER A 125 -6.55 -9.60 -15.17
N LEU A 126 -5.87 -10.63 -14.67
CA LEU A 126 -4.48 -10.90 -15.04
C LEU A 126 -4.31 -11.03 -16.56
N ASN A 127 -5.25 -11.72 -17.23
CA ASN A 127 -5.20 -11.91 -18.68
C ASN A 127 -5.32 -10.61 -19.47
N GLU A 128 -6.17 -9.67 -19.02
CA GLU A 128 -6.28 -8.35 -19.64
C GLU A 128 -5.00 -7.53 -19.48
N LYS A 129 -4.35 -7.59 -18.30
CA LYS A 129 -3.06 -6.92 -18.07
C LYS A 129 -1.95 -7.52 -18.92
N ILE A 130 -1.88 -8.84 -19.02
CA ILE A 130 -0.92 -9.55 -19.90
C ILE A 130 -1.16 -9.18 -21.36
N LYS A 131 -2.42 -9.10 -21.78
CA LYS A 131 -2.74 -8.67 -23.15
C LYS A 131 -2.21 -7.28 -23.44
N ILE A 132 -2.41 -6.32 -22.52
CA ILE A 132 -1.89 -4.96 -22.67
C ILE A 132 -0.36 -4.95 -22.80
N LEU A 133 0.35 -5.73 -21.99
CA LEU A 133 1.82 -5.84 -22.07
C LEU A 133 2.26 -6.41 -23.43
N ASN A 134 1.57 -7.43 -23.94
CA ASN A 134 1.84 -7.98 -25.26
C ASN A 134 1.53 -6.98 -26.38
N ASP A 135 0.39 -6.30 -26.33
CA ASP A 135 0.01 -5.28 -27.32
C ASP A 135 1.08 -4.16 -27.40
N VAL A 136 1.63 -3.73 -26.25
CA VAL A 136 2.73 -2.76 -26.20
C VAL A 136 4.03 -3.33 -26.79
N ASN A 137 4.38 -4.55 -26.45
CA ASN A 137 5.56 -5.22 -27.01
C ASN A 137 5.48 -5.32 -28.54
N ASP A 138 4.34 -5.78 -29.06
CA ASP A 138 4.12 -5.95 -30.49
C ASP A 138 4.14 -4.61 -31.24
N TYR A 139 3.51 -3.59 -30.65
CA TYR A 139 3.54 -2.22 -31.17
C TYR A 139 4.96 -1.69 -31.29
N LEU A 140 5.79 -1.85 -30.26
CA LEU A 140 7.15 -1.35 -30.26
C LEU A 140 8.03 -2.12 -31.25
N ARG A 141 7.88 -3.43 -31.35
CA ARG A 141 8.61 -4.26 -32.34
C ARG A 141 8.21 -3.93 -33.78
N SER A 142 6.95 -3.54 -34.01
CA SER A 142 6.49 -3.12 -35.34
C SER A 142 7.16 -1.83 -35.85
N LYS A 143 7.90 -1.09 -35.00
CA LYS A 143 8.61 0.13 -35.39
C LYS A 143 9.89 -0.15 -36.21
N GLY A 144 10.31 -1.40 -36.29
CA GLY A 144 11.37 -1.85 -37.20
C GLY A 144 12.36 -2.83 -36.58
N ASP A 145 13.17 -3.44 -37.44
CA ASP A 145 14.11 -4.51 -37.10
C ASP A 145 15.24 -4.11 -36.14
N LYS A 146 15.40 -2.82 -35.91
CA LYS A 146 16.37 -2.29 -34.94
C LYS A 146 15.94 -2.52 -33.50
N VAL A 147 14.66 -2.74 -33.21
CA VAL A 147 14.18 -3.07 -31.88
C VAL A 147 14.59 -4.51 -31.54
N LYS A 148 15.49 -4.63 -30.56
CA LYS A 148 16.06 -5.94 -30.16
C LYS A 148 15.42 -6.49 -28.90
N GLN A 149 15.11 -5.63 -27.93
CA GLN A 149 14.48 -6.03 -26.69
C GLN A 149 13.41 -5.02 -26.26
N VAL A 150 12.31 -5.56 -25.76
CA VAL A 150 11.24 -4.77 -25.13
C VAL A 150 10.98 -5.36 -23.77
N THR A 151 11.02 -4.52 -22.75
CA THR A 151 10.64 -4.86 -21.38
C THR A 151 9.47 -3.96 -20.99
N ALA A 152 8.40 -4.53 -20.50
CA ALA A 152 7.25 -3.77 -20.01
C ALA A 152 6.75 -4.36 -18.68
N ASN A 153 6.37 -3.51 -17.74
CA ASN A 153 5.82 -4.00 -16.48
C ASN A 153 4.69 -3.15 -15.93
N PHE A 154 3.74 -3.84 -15.29
CA PHE A 154 2.75 -3.26 -14.40
C PHE A 154 3.16 -3.45 -12.95
N LEU A 155 2.97 -2.40 -12.16
CA LEU A 155 3.01 -2.43 -10.71
C LEU A 155 1.72 -1.83 -10.19
N GLY A 156 1.07 -2.52 -9.27
CA GLY A 156 -0.15 -2.05 -8.62
C GLY A 156 -0.07 -2.23 -7.11
N GLU A 157 -0.59 -1.27 -6.37
CA GLU A 157 -0.75 -1.34 -4.92
C GLU A 157 -2.12 -0.79 -4.54
N GLN A 158 -2.76 -1.45 -3.59
CA GLN A 158 -3.92 -0.93 -2.88
C GLN A 158 -3.66 -1.08 -1.40
N LYS A 159 -3.59 0.04 -0.70
CA LYS A 159 -3.37 0.09 0.74
C LYS A 159 -4.61 0.65 1.43
N SER A 160 -5.18 -0.11 2.34
CA SER A 160 -6.22 0.35 3.26
C SER A 160 -5.60 0.61 4.62
N VAL A 161 -5.88 1.76 5.19
CA VAL A 161 -5.34 2.21 6.48
C VAL A 161 -6.48 2.60 7.39
N GLU A 162 -6.37 2.26 8.65
CA GLU A 162 -7.22 2.78 9.72
C GLU A 162 -6.35 3.14 10.92
N ILE A 163 -6.60 4.30 11.51
CA ILE A 163 -5.92 4.79 12.70
C ILE A 163 -6.95 5.00 13.78
N ILE A 164 -6.81 4.31 14.90
CA ILE A 164 -7.64 4.48 16.10
C ILE A 164 -6.78 5.19 17.13
N ARG A 165 -7.16 6.41 17.48
CA ARG A 165 -6.40 7.28 18.40
C ARG A 165 -6.86 7.17 19.83
N SER A 166 -6.03 7.69 20.74
CA SER A 166 -6.44 7.94 22.10
C SER A 166 -7.68 8.86 22.10
N GLY A 167 -8.73 8.47 22.85
CA GLY A 167 -10.02 9.19 22.83
C GLY A 167 -11.05 8.65 21.83
N GLY A 168 -10.73 7.61 21.05
CA GLY A 168 -11.68 6.87 20.21
C GLY A 168 -11.92 7.48 18.83
N GLU A 169 -11.18 8.52 18.44
CA GLU A 169 -11.24 9.04 17.07
C GLU A 169 -10.68 8.01 16.08
N THR A 170 -11.42 7.76 15.01
CA THR A 170 -10.99 6.84 13.96
C THR A 170 -10.83 7.58 12.64
N LEU A 171 -9.65 7.45 12.04
CA LEU A 171 -9.33 7.96 10.72
C LEU A 171 -9.12 6.78 9.78
N SER A 172 -9.61 6.89 8.55
CA SER A 172 -9.46 5.81 7.55
C SER A 172 -9.14 6.37 6.17
N ASP A 173 -8.32 5.65 5.43
CA ASP A 173 -7.91 6.04 4.09
C ASP A 173 -7.70 4.81 3.19
N VAL A 174 -7.93 4.98 1.89
CA VAL A 174 -7.59 4.00 0.85
C VAL A 174 -6.63 4.67 -0.12
N ARG A 175 -5.47 4.04 -0.33
CA ARG A 175 -4.36 4.59 -1.11
C ARG A 175 -4.07 3.67 -2.30
N PRO A 176 -4.70 3.91 -3.46
CA PRO A 176 -4.32 3.23 -4.68
C PRO A 176 -2.98 3.75 -5.18
N LEU A 177 -2.21 2.89 -5.83
CA LEU A 177 -1.01 3.28 -6.56
C LEU A 177 -0.82 2.35 -7.73
N VAL A 178 -0.58 2.92 -8.91
CA VAL A 178 -0.25 2.15 -10.11
C VAL A 178 0.97 2.73 -10.79
N ARG A 179 1.73 1.87 -11.45
CA ARG A 179 2.84 2.26 -12.30
C ARG A 179 2.93 1.33 -13.50
N PHE A 180 3.17 1.92 -14.65
CA PHE A 180 3.48 1.25 -15.89
C PHE A 180 4.82 1.74 -16.40
N ASN A 181 5.76 0.84 -16.66
CA ASN A 181 7.07 1.18 -17.22
C ASN A 181 7.32 0.37 -18.49
N VAL A 182 8.01 0.98 -19.42
CA VAL A 182 8.45 0.36 -20.67
C VAL A 182 9.90 0.73 -20.91
N SER A 183 10.69 -0.25 -21.33
CA SER A 183 12.08 -0.06 -21.79
C SER A 183 12.24 -0.72 -23.15
N VAL A 184 12.91 -0.03 -24.05
CA VAL A 184 13.18 -0.51 -25.40
C VAL A 184 14.66 -0.40 -25.68
N MET A 185 15.29 -1.50 -26.07
CA MET A 185 16.65 -1.52 -26.57
C MET A 185 16.62 -1.62 -28.10
N VAL A 186 17.31 -0.71 -28.76
CA VAL A 186 17.54 -0.73 -30.20
C VAL A 186 19.01 -0.94 -30.51
N GLU A 187 19.29 -1.57 -31.66
CA GLU A 187 20.65 -1.79 -32.12
C GLU A 187 20.78 -1.42 -33.61
N LYS A 188 21.82 -0.70 -33.93
CA LYS A 188 22.22 -0.38 -35.30
C LYS A 188 23.76 -0.37 -35.42
N ASP A 189 24.30 -1.11 -36.39
CA ASP A 189 25.74 -1.14 -36.70
C ASP A 189 26.61 -1.45 -35.46
N GLY A 190 26.13 -2.36 -34.58
CA GLY A 190 26.80 -2.76 -33.33
C GLY A 190 26.61 -1.79 -32.16
N ARG A 191 26.02 -0.61 -32.39
CA ARG A 191 25.69 0.35 -31.34
C ARG A 191 24.31 0.04 -30.75
N LYS A 192 24.24 -0.07 -29.41
CA LYS A 192 23.01 -0.30 -28.65
C LYS A 192 22.63 0.96 -27.89
N GLU A 193 21.34 1.30 -27.93
CA GLU A 193 20.74 2.40 -27.18
C GLU A 193 19.47 1.91 -26.49
N THR A 194 19.20 2.45 -25.31
CA THR A 194 18.01 2.10 -24.52
C THR A 194 17.20 3.35 -24.21
N GLY A 195 15.91 3.31 -24.55
CA GLY A 195 14.91 4.30 -24.14
C GLY A 195 14.01 3.73 -23.05
N VAL A 196 13.63 4.57 -22.10
CA VAL A 196 12.75 4.21 -20.99
C VAL A 196 11.61 5.20 -20.88
N TYR A 197 10.41 4.70 -20.67
CA TYR A 197 9.23 5.51 -20.35
C TYR A 197 8.52 4.92 -19.12
N GLY A 198 8.07 5.78 -18.21
CA GLY A 198 7.33 5.37 -17.03
C GLY A 198 6.24 6.36 -16.68
N VAL A 199 5.07 5.86 -16.37
CA VAL A 199 3.92 6.65 -15.94
C VAL A 199 3.21 5.94 -14.79
N GLY A 200 2.60 6.71 -13.91
CA GLY A 200 1.85 6.14 -12.78
C GLY A 200 1.34 7.20 -11.83
N GLY A 201 0.59 6.78 -10.85
CA GLY A 201 0.02 7.61 -9.81
C GLY A 201 -1.12 6.94 -9.07
N ARG A 202 -1.89 7.73 -8.34
CA ARG A 202 -2.93 7.24 -7.43
C ARG A 202 -4.30 7.18 -8.08
N GLN A 203 -4.37 6.55 -9.23
CA GLN A 203 -5.56 6.37 -10.04
C GLN A 203 -5.63 4.94 -10.59
N SER A 204 -6.63 4.66 -11.45
CA SER A 204 -6.71 3.39 -12.16
C SER A 204 -5.65 3.26 -13.25
N TYR A 205 -5.34 2.04 -13.69
CA TYR A 205 -4.50 1.80 -14.85
C TYR A 205 -5.01 2.49 -16.11
N ASP A 206 -6.34 2.56 -16.32
CA ASP A 206 -6.95 3.14 -17.50
C ASP A 206 -6.61 4.63 -17.70
N SER A 207 -6.35 5.34 -16.61
CA SER A 207 -5.95 6.75 -16.67
C SER A 207 -4.61 6.97 -17.36
N TYR A 208 -3.74 5.95 -17.33
CA TYR A 208 -2.39 6.04 -17.86
C TYR A 208 -2.17 5.29 -19.17
N LEU A 209 -2.95 4.23 -19.42
CA LEU A 209 -2.80 3.41 -20.64
C LEU A 209 -3.11 4.19 -21.92
N LYS A 210 -4.07 5.13 -21.87
CA LYS A 210 -4.39 5.98 -23.02
C LYS A 210 -3.26 6.94 -23.40
N LEU A 211 -2.45 7.36 -22.43
CA LEU A 211 -1.34 8.29 -22.62
C LEU A 211 -0.08 7.56 -23.10
N SER A 212 0.15 6.33 -22.66
CA SER A 212 1.37 5.57 -22.96
C SER A 212 1.51 5.20 -24.44
N LEU A 213 0.41 4.95 -25.14
CA LEU A 213 0.44 4.58 -26.57
C LEU A 213 0.75 5.76 -27.50
N ILE A 214 0.58 7.01 -27.04
CA ILE A 214 0.76 8.22 -27.84
C ILE A 214 2.18 8.78 -27.69
N HIS A 215 2.85 8.52 -26.57
CA HIS A 215 4.15 9.11 -26.23
C HIS A 215 5.35 8.15 -26.30
N ILE A 216 5.12 6.89 -26.66
CA ILE A 216 6.17 5.91 -26.94
C ILE A 216 6.46 5.90 -28.43
#